data_8c13e3e63ebaa244379e17afc0435d0f
#
_entry.id   8c13e3e63ebaa244379e17afc0435d0f
#
_cell.length_a   1.000
_cell.length_b   1.000
_cell.length_c   1.000
_cell.angle_alpha   90.00
_cell.angle_beta   90.00
_cell.angle_gamma   90.00
#
_symmetry.space_group_name_H-M   'P 1'
#
loop_
_entity.id
_entity.type
_entity.pdbx_description
1 polymer ?
#
loop_
_entity_poly.entity_id
_entity_poly.type
_entity_poly.pdbx_seq_one_letter_code
_entity_poly.pdbx_strand_id
1 'polypeptide(L)'
;MEKCSLNINIEFEQRKAKELIKSQGLRVLVCAGTGCVANGSLKVIEKFKELGANVSILTDYDKMTVVPTGCHGFCEQGVLVVIPEKNVTYVKVKEKDVEEIFESHIKNNKIVERLLYVDPKTYQHVPDDEHINFYAKQTRTALANCGNINAESIDEAIAVRGYEALAKVIEENNPDNVIETIEKSGLRGRGGGGFPTGRKWKYTAANRGGKSYIVCNGDEGDPGAFMDRSVMEGDPHKLLEGMAIAAFAIGADEGYIYVRAEYPLAIKRLRKAIKDAEERNFLGKNIMGSNFSLDIHIKEGAGAFVCGEETALIASIEGERGMPRPKPPFPANKGLFGRPTLINNVETLANVPVIILKGADWFSQMGTATSKGTKTFALTGDVNNTGLIEVPMGTTLREIIFDIGGGMRDGKKFKAVQIGGPSGGCLTEEHLDIPMDYDNLIRAGAMVGSGGLVVMSDKTCIVEVARFFMNFTQHESCGKCVPCREGTKNLLKILEKIVAGKGEMKDLDELEELAHVVKDGSLCGLGKTAPNPVLSTLKYFKDEYIAHIKDKKCPAGVCTAMKKVVINEDLCRGCTKCARVCPVGAIEGTVKNPHHINQEKCIKCEACLTNCPFRAIVLE
;
A
#
# COMPACT_ATOMS: atom_id res chain seq x y z
N MET A 1 -5.58 -10.38 -40.49
CA MET A 1 -6.87 -10.42 -39.76
C MET A 1 -7.65 -9.19 -40.19
N GLU A 2 -8.93 -9.32 -40.51
CA GLU A 2 -9.77 -8.17 -40.83
C GLU A 2 -10.00 -7.32 -39.60
N LYS A 3 -9.98 -5.98 -39.75
CA LYS A 3 -10.31 -5.04 -38.68
C LYS A 3 -11.76 -5.21 -38.27
N CYS A 4 -12.03 -5.21 -36.98
CA CYS A 4 -13.38 -5.24 -36.44
C CYS A 4 -13.98 -3.83 -36.49
N SER A 5 -15.18 -3.66 -37.05
CA SER A 5 -15.87 -2.37 -36.98
C SER A 5 -16.59 -2.25 -35.64
N LEU A 6 -16.21 -1.27 -34.83
CA LEU A 6 -16.84 -1.01 -33.55
C LEU A 6 -18.18 -0.28 -33.75
N ASN A 7 -19.15 -0.58 -32.88
CA ASN A 7 -20.43 0.15 -32.83
C ASN A 7 -20.38 1.39 -31.91
N ILE A 8 -19.25 1.61 -31.26
CA ILE A 8 -19.00 2.77 -30.38
C ILE A 8 -17.87 3.59 -30.98
N ASN A 9 -18.09 4.89 -31.13
CA ASN A 9 -17.03 5.84 -31.46
C ASN A 9 -16.44 6.40 -30.17
N ILE A 10 -15.31 5.84 -29.72
CA ILE A 10 -14.67 6.21 -28.45
C ILE A 10 -14.22 7.69 -28.42
N GLU A 11 -13.79 8.27 -29.53
CA GLU A 11 -13.42 9.68 -29.61
C GLU A 11 -14.62 10.61 -29.42
N PHE A 12 -15.79 10.21 -29.93
CA PHE A 12 -17.03 10.94 -29.72
C PHE A 12 -17.45 10.89 -28.24
N GLU A 13 -17.43 9.71 -27.63
CA GLU A 13 -17.74 9.56 -26.19
C GLU A 13 -16.77 10.36 -25.32
N GLN A 14 -15.48 10.40 -25.65
CA GLN A 14 -14.49 11.21 -24.94
C GLN A 14 -14.78 12.71 -25.04
N ARG A 15 -15.14 13.21 -26.25
CA ARG A 15 -15.50 14.62 -26.44
C ARG A 15 -16.72 14.98 -25.59
N LYS A 16 -17.78 14.17 -25.66
CA LYS A 16 -18.98 14.34 -24.87
C LYS A 16 -18.69 14.34 -23.36
N ALA A 17 -17.88 13.41 -22.88
CA ALA A 17 -17.48 13.33 -21.49
C ALA A 17 -16.67 14.56 -21.03
N LYS A 18 -15.74 15.05 -21.85
CA LYS A 18 -14.98 16.28 -21.58
C LYS A 18 -15.87 17.54 -21.54
N GLU A 19 -16.86 17.61 -22.42
CA GLU A 19 -17.85 18.70 -22.40
C GLU A 19 -18.71 18.65 -21.12
N LEU A 20 -19.13 17.44 -20.69
CA LEU A 20 -19.84 17.25 -19.45
C LEU A 20 -19.02 17.75 -18.25
N ILE A 21 -17.73 17.40 -18.18
CA ILE A 21 -16.84 17.87 -17.11
C ILE A 21 -16.70 19.40 -17.14
N LYS A 22 -16.47 19.99 -18.31
CA LYS A 22 -16.39 21.46 -18.45
C LYS A 22 -17.69 22.14 -17.99
N SER A 23 -18.83 21.53 -18.23
CA SER A 23 -20.12 22.04 -17.80
C SER A 23 -20.33 21.97 -16.28
N GLN A 24 -19.42 21.35 -15.51
CA GLN A 24 -19.49 21.28 -14.05
C GLN A 24 -19.15 22.60 -13.35
N GLY A 25 -18.61 23.57 -14.06
CA GLY A 25 -18.16 24.85 -13.49
C GLY A 25 -16.90 24.71 -12.65
N LEU A 26 -16.83 25.43 -11.53
CA LEU A 26 -15.73 25.30 -10.58
C LEU A 26 -15.78 23.93 -9.89
N ARG A 27 -14.73 23.15 -10.01
CA ARG A 27 -14.63 21.84 -9.37
C ARG A 27 -13.90 21.92 -8.04
N VAL A 28 -14.49 21.36 -7.00
CA VAL A 28 -13.87 21.18 -5.69
C VAL A 28 -13.65 19.67 -5.49
N LEU A 29 -12.43 19.21 -5.69
CA LEU A 29 -12.06 17.80 -5.55
C LEU A 29 -11.74 17.52 -4.08
N VAL A 30 -12.44 16.58 -3.47
CA VAL A 30 -12.21 16.19 -2.08
C VAL A 30 -11.81 14.72 -2.02
N CYS A 31 -10.66 14.44 -1.43
CA CYS A 31 -10.22 13.08 -1.26
C CYS A 31 -11.22 12.26 -0.42
N ALA A 32 -11.76 11.21 -1.04
CA ALA A 32 -12.71 10.27 -0.44
C ALA A 32 -12.20 8.81 -0.49
N GLY A 33 -10.88 8.62 -0.45
CA GLY A 33 -10.27 7.32 -0.17
C GLY A 33 -10.44 6.95 1.31
N THR A 34 -10.35 5.66 1.63
CA THR A 34 -10.65 5.09 2.96
C THR A 34 -10.01 5.89 4.12
N GLY A 35 -8.73 6.29 4.03
CA GLY A 35 -8.07 7.06 5.10
C GLY A 35 -8.68 8.45 5.33
N CYS A 36 -9.01 9.18 4.25
CA CYS A 36 -9.64 10.50 4.35
C CYS A 36 -11.10 10.40 4.83
N VAL A 37 -11.82 9.33 4.45
CA VAL A 37 -13.17 9.06 4.98
C VAL A 37 -13.13 8.88 6.49
N ALA A 38 -12.18 8.11 7.00
CA ALA A 38 -11.97 7.94 8.44
C ALA A 38 -11.64 9.27 9.15
N ASN A 39 -10.99 10.21 8.45
CA ASN A 39 -10.66 11.55 8.93
C ASN A 39 -11.79 12.59 8.71
N GLY A 40 -12.98 12.15 8.29
CA GLY A 40 -14.17 13.00 8.20
C GLY A 40 -14.38 13.69 6.85
N SER A 41 -13.77 13.22 5.75
CA SER A 41 -13.92 13.85 4.42
C SER A 41 -15.36 13.89 3.93
N LEU A 42 -16.21 12.95 4.32
CA LEU A 42 -17.64 12.98 3.93
C LEU A 42 -18.34 14.22 4.47
N LYS A 43 -18.07 14.66 5.70
CA LYS A 43 -18.61 15.89 6.27
C LYS A 43 -18.10 17.13 5.53
N VAL A 44 -16.83 17.12 5.13
CA VAL A 44 -16.24 18.19 4.29
C VAL A 44 -16.98 18.28 2.94
N ILE A 45 -17.25 17.13 2.30
CA ILE A 45 -17.99 17.05 1.03
C ILE A 45 -19.42 17.59 1.19
N GLU A 46 -20.13 17.15 2.22
CA GLU A 46 -21.50 17.58 2.51
C GLU A 46 -21.56 19.09 2.73
N LYS A 47 -20.64 19.62 3.55
CA LYS A 47 -20.57 21.07 3.84
C LYS A 47 -20.29 21.91 2.59
N PHE A 48 -19.39 21.47 1.71
CA PHE A 48 -19.17 22.14 0.41
C PHE A 48 -20.41 22.07 -0.48
N LYS A 49 -21.14 20.95 -0.51
CA LYS A 49 -22.39 20.81 -1.28
C LYS A 49 -23.48 21.74 -0.76
N GLU A 50 -23.62 21.85 0.56
CA GLU A 50 -24.58 22.78 1.18
C GLU A 50 -24.32 24.25 0.76
N LEU A 51 -23.06 24.68 0.85
CA LEU A 51 -22.67 26.04 0.46
C LEU A 51 -22.78 26.24 -1.06
N GLY A 52 -22.43 25.24 -1.86
CA GLY A 52 -22.51 25.30 -3.33
C GLY A 52 -23.94 25.31 -3.88
N ALA A 53 -24.92 24.75 -3.17
CA ALA A 53 -26.30 24.72 -3.59
C ALA A 53 -26.94 26.15 -3.69
N ASN A 54 -26.39 27.12 -2.98
CA ASN A 54 -26.87 28.50 -2.93
C ASN A 54 -26.06 29.47 -3.83
N VAL A 55 -25.25 28.93 -4.76
CA VAL A 55 -24.31 29.74 -5.54
C VAL A 55 -24.96 30.34 -6.79
N SER A 56 -25.61 31.49 -6.66
CA SER A 56 -25.85 32.45 -7.73
C SER A 56 -24.79 33.58 -7.78
N ILE A 57 -23.69 33.46 -7.06
CA ILE A 57 -22.76 34.56 -6.71
C ILE A 57 -21.28 34.24 -6.97
N LEU A 58 -20.94 33.33 -7.88
CA LEU A 58 -19.55 33.21 -8.32
C LEU A 58 -19.32 34.16 -9.49
N THR A 59 -18.36 35.08 -9.36
CA THR A 59 -18.06 36.07 -10.39
C THR A 59 -17.54 35.45 -11.68
N ASP A 60 -16.87 34.29 -11.57
CA ASP A 60 -16.17 33.64 -12.68
C ASP A 60 -16.78 32.30 -13.14
N TYR A 61 -17.75 31.75 -12.39
CA TYR A 61 -18.33 30.42 -12.66
C TYR A 61 -19.85 30.43 -12.38
N ASP A 62 -20.62 29.87 -13.28
CA ASP A 62 -22.08 29.75 -13.14
C ASP A 62 -22.50 28.75 -12.05
N LYS A 63 -21.63 27.81 -11.69
CA LYS A 63 -21.88 26.80 -10.66
C LYS A 63 -20.58 26.23 -10.07
N MET A 64 -20.72 25.58 -8.92
CA MET A 64 -19.68 24.79 -8.27
C MET A 64 -20.08 23.32 -8.17
N THR A 65 -19.18 22.42 -8.48
CA THR A 65 -19.38 20.97 -8.35
C THR A 65 -18.38 20.37 -7.38
N VAL A 66 -18.88 19.68 -6.35
CA VAL A 66 -18.07 18.96 -5.38
C VAL A 66 -17.88 17.53 -5.84
N VAL A 67 -16.64 17.13 -6.06
CA VAL A 67 -16.27 15.82 -6.62
C VAL A 67 -15.56 14.99 -5.55
N PRO A 68 -16.16 13.90 -5.08
CA PRO A 68 -15.46 12.93 -4.22
C PRO A 68 -14.50 12.10 -5.09
N THR A 69 -13.21 12.25 -4.84
CA THR A 69 -12.17 11.55 -5.61
C THR A 69 -11.70 10.26 -4.93
N GLY A 70 -10.86 9.49 -5.61
CA GLY A 70 -10.05 8.44 -4.99
C GLY A 70 -8.94 9.01 -4.10
N CYS A 71 -8.07 8.12 -3.62
CA CYS A 71 -6.96 8.51 -2.78
C CYS A 71 -5.90 9.29 -3.58
N HIS A 72 -5.55 10.50 -3.15
CA HIS A 72 -4.44 11.28 -3.71
C HIS A 72 -3.05 10.71 -3.38
N GLY A 73 -2.98 9.80 -2.41
CA GLY A 73 -1.73 9.21 -1.94
C GLY A 73 -1.07 9.94 -0.77
N PHE A 74 -1.36 11.21 -0.50
CA PHE A 74 -0.72 12.00 0.56
C PHE A 74 -1.43 11.85 1.91
N CYS A 75 -1.38 10.65 2.49
CA CYS A 75 -2.21 10.24 3.63
C CYS A 75 -1.91 11.05 4.91
N GLU A 76 -0.66 11.44 5.17
CA GLU A 76 -0.26 12.29 6.31
C GLU A 76 -0.98 13.65 6.31
N GLN A 77 -1.33 14.14 5.13
CA GLN A 77 -1.91 15.47 4.93
C GLN A 77 -3.43 15.44 4.67
N GLY A 78 -4.08 14.26 4.75
CA GLY A 78 -5.53 14.14 4.58
C GLY A 78 -6.32 14.86 5.70
N VAL A 79 -7.50 15.40 5.45
CA VAL A 79 -8.31 15.43 4.22
C VAL A 79 -7.74 16.47 3.24
N LEU A 80 -7.60 16.07 1.96
CA LEU A 80 -7.13 16.95 0.90
C LEU A 80 -8.33 17.55 0.15
N VAL A 81 -8.24 18.84 -0.15
CA VAL A 81 -9.19 19.56 -0.99
C VAL A 81 -8.41 20.28 -2.09
N VAL A 82 -8.68 19.90 -3.34
CA VAL A 82 -8.00 20.47 -4.52
C VAL A 82 -9.01 21.28 -5.32
N ILE A 83 -8.62 22.48 -5.73
CA ILE A 83 -9.39 23.36 -6.62
C ILE A 83 -8.54 23.55 -7.89
N PRO A 84 -8.69 22.67 -8.90
CA PRO A 84 -7.79 22.65 -10.06
C PRO A 84 -7.78 23.96 -10.84
N GLU A 85 -8.96 24.56 -11.02
CA GLU A 85 -9.12 25.82 -11.80
C GLU A 85 -8.43 27.02 -11.13
N LYS A 86 -8.09 26.90 -9.83
CA LYS A 86 -7.37 27.93 -9.07
C LYS A 86 -5.95 27.48 -8.68
N ASN A 87 -5.53 26.28 -9.13
CA ASN A 87 -4.23 25.67 -8.86
C ASN A 87 -3.85 25.68 -7.37
N VAL A 88 -4.77 25.21 -6.48
CA VAL A 88 -4.53 25.18 -5.03
C VAL A 88 -4.94 23.84 -4.44
N THR A 89 -4.07 23.33 -3.58
CA THR A 89 -4.27 22.14 -2.77
C THR A 89 -4.23 22.49 -1.29
N TYR A 90 -5.35 22.29 -0.60
CA TYR A 90 -5.47 22.42 0.84
C TYR A 90 -5.29 21.09 1.53
N VAL A 91 -4.60 21.10 2.68
CA VAL A 91 -4.28 19.92 3.48
C VAL A 91 -4.94 19.96 4.86
N LYS A 92 -5.16 18.78 5.47
CA LYS A 92 -5.72 18.62 6.82
C LYS A 92 -7.04 19.36 7.04
N VAL A 93 -7.82 19.51 5.97
CA VAL A 93 -9.09 20.24 5.99
C VAL A 93 -10.12 19.54 6.86
N LYS A 94 -10.78 20.28 7.74
CA LYS A 94 -11.87 19.83 8.58
C LYS A 94 -13.17 20.51 8.16
N GLU A 95 -14.31 19.95 8.54
CA GLU A 95 -15.63 20.51 8.27
C GLU A 95 -15.72 22.02 8.59
N LYS A 96 -15.19 22.45 9.74
CA LYS A 96 -15.17 23.86 10.19
C LYS A 96 -14.35 24.80 9.29
N ASP A 97 -13.44 24.27 8.49
CA ASP A 97 -12.55 25.06 7.62
C ASP A 97 -13.21 25.34 6.26
N VAL A 98 -14.26 24.60 5.93
CA VAL A 98 -14.92 24.66 4.62
C VAL A 98 -15.53 26.05 4.34
N GLU A 99 -16.17 26.64 5.34
CA GLU A 99 -16.78 27.97 5.22
C GLU A 99 -15.73 29.06 4.93
N GLU A 100 -14.57 28.98 5.59
CA GLU A 100 -13.45 29.90 5.34
C GLU A 100 -12.89 29.74 3.93
N ILE A 101 -12.69 28.49 3.46
CA ILE A 101 -12.24 28.22 2.07
C ILE A 101 -13.26 28.79 1.09
N PHE A 102 -14.55 28.57 1.33
CA PHE A 102 -15.62 29.01 0.46
C PHE A 102 -15.69 30.54 0.39
N GLU A 103 -15.76 31.24 1.52
CA GLU A 103 -15.88 32.70 1.57
C GLU A 103 -14.59 33.40 1.12
N SER A 104 -13.42 32.96 1.60
CA SER A 104 -12.16 33.62 1.28
C SER A 104 -11.66 33.27 -0.12
N HIS A 105 -11.56 31.99 -0.48
CA HIS A 105 -10.91 31.60 -1.72
C HIS A 105 -11.88 31.44 -2.88
N ILE A 106 -13.00 30.71 -2.69
CA ILE A 106 -13.92 30.45 -3.80
C ILE A 106 -14.61 31.73 -4.25
N LYS A 107 -15.12 32.55 -3.31
CA LYS A 107 -15.80 33.81 -3.61
C LYS A 107 -14.85 35.00 -3.84
N ASN A 108 -13.87 35.17 -2.98
CA ASN A 108 -13.04 36.38 -2.96
C ASN A 108 -11.62 36.17 -3.50
N ASN A 109 -11.30 35.01 -4.06
CA ASN A 109 -10.00 34.64 -4.66
C ASN A 109 -8.79 34.85 -3.72
N LYS A 110 -9.00 34.77 -2.40
CA LYS A 110 -7.96 34.90 -1.39
C LYS A 110 -7.66 33.55 -0.75
N ILE A 111 -6.46 33.04 -1.01
CA ILE A 111 -5.98 31.74 -0.51
C ILE A 111 -5.98 31.72 1.02
N VAL A 112 -6.36 30.59 1.62
CA VAL A 112 -6.33 30.34 3.08
C VAL A 112 -4.97 29.73 3.43
N GLU A 113 -3.97 30.57 3.66
CA GLU A 113 -2.55 30.16 3.82
C GLU A 113 -2.33 29.10 4.91
N ARG A 114 -3.05 29.18 6.05
CA ARG A 114 -2.91 28.22 7.14
C ARG A 114 -3.25 26.77 6.79
N LEU A 115 -3.98 26.56 5.68
CA LEU A 115 -4.39 25.24 5.19
C LEU A 115 -3.50 24.75 4.04
N LEU A 116 -2.49 25.52 3.64
CA LEU A 116 -1.51 25.07 2.65
C LEU A 116 -0.52 24.08 3.27
N TYR A 117 0.05 23.25 2.41
CA TYR A 117 1.14 22.37 2.81
C TYR A 117 2.36 23.17 3.23
N VAL A 118 2.98 22.80 4.34
CA VAL A 118 4.24 23.37 4.81
C VAL A 118 5.37 22.39 4.53
N ASP A 119 6.30 22.77 3.70
CA ASP A 119 7.46 21.93 3.40
C ASP A 119 8.34 21.75 4.66
N PRO A 120 8.65 20.51 5.08
CA PRO A 120 9.35 20.26 6.33
C PRO A 120 10.83 20.68 6.32
N LYS A 121 11.41 20.96 5.15
CA LYS A 121 12.81 21.42 5.02
C LYS A 121 12.92 22.94 4.99
N THR A 122 12.02 23.60 4.26
CA THR A 122 12.07 25.05 4.02
C THR A 122 11.13 25.84 4.91
N TYR A 123 10.15 25.19 5.53
CA TYR A 123 9.05 25.79 6.30
C TYR A 123 8.19 26.77 5.51
N GLN A 124 8.22 26.68 4.19
CA GLN A 124 7.41 27.53 3.31
C GLN A 124 6.05 26.89 3.03
N HIS A 125 5.03 27.74 2.89
CA HIS A 125 3.72 27.34 2.44
C HIS A 125 3.73 27.12 0.93
N VAL A 126 3.28 25.95 0.48
CA VAL A 126 3.24 25.54 -0.93
C VAL A 126 1.78 25.38 -1.35
N PRO A 127 1.29 26.19 -2.32
CA PRO A 127 -0.12 26.18 -2.68
C PRO A 127 -0.54 25.06 -3.62
N ASP A 128 0.34 24.57 -4.47
CA ASP A 128 0.02 23.68 -5.58
C ASP A 128 0.84 22.38 -5.56
N ASP A 129 0.29 21.35 -6.21
CA ASP A 129 0.88 20.01 -6.23
C ASP A 129 2.21 19.96 -6.99
N GLU A 130 2.41 20.81 -8.00
CA GLU A 130 3.61 20.80 -8.83
C GLU A 130 4.85 21.20 -8.05
N HIS A 131 4.69 22.00 -7.00
CA HIS A 131 5.77 22.45 -6.13
C HIS A 131 5.88 21.65 -4.82
N ILE A 132 4.93 20.79 -4.52
CA ILE A 132 5.03 19.86 -3.39
C ILE A 132 5.95 18.68 -3.79
N ASN A 133 7.14 18.59 -3.19
CA ASN A 133 8.13 17.54 -3.50
C ASN A 133 7.54 16.13 -3.47
N PHE A 134 6.56 15.87 -2.59
CA PHE A 134 5.87 14.60 -2.53
C PHE A 134 5.20 14.23 -3.86
N TYR A 135 4.67 15.18 -4.61
CA TYR A 135 4.06 14.94 -5.94
C TYR A 135 5.03 15.16 -7.08
N ALA A 136 5.78 16.26 -7.05
CA ALA A 136 6.66 16.70 -8.14
C ALA A 136 7.74 15.67 -8.52
N LYS A 137 8.16 14.84 -7.55
CA LYS A 137 9.20 13.83 -7.76
C LYS A 137 8.67 12.42 -8.08
N GLN A 138 7.37 12.30 -8.30
CA GLN A 138 6.73 11.05 -8.72
C GLN A 138 6.52 10.99 -10.23
N THR A 139 6.45 9.77 -10.75
CA THR A 139 5.98 9.47 -12.11
C THR A 139 4.79 8.53 -11.98
N ARG A 140 3.58 9.08 -12.10
CA ARG A 140 2.35 8.32 -11.91
C ARG A 140 1.82 7.75 -13.22
N THR A 141 1.73 6.43 -13.30
CA THR A 141 1.12 5.64 -14.38
C THR A 141 -0.13 4.91 -13.92
N ALA A 142 0.04 4.00 -12.99
CA ALA A 142 -1.09 3.28 -12.39
C ALA A 142 -1.99 4.23 -11.57
N LEU A 143 -1.39 5.17 -10.84
CA LEU A 143 -2.06 6.15 -9.99
C LEU A 143 -2.41 7.48 -10.69
N ALA A 144 -2.20 7.62 -12.00
CA ALA A 144 -2.32 8.90 -12.70
C ALA A 144 -3.66 9.60 -12.49
N ASN A 145 -4.75 8.86 -12.45
CA ASN A 145 -6.11 9.40 -12.30
C ASN A 145 -6.58 9.44 -10.83
N CYS A 146 -5.89 8.72 -9.92
CA CYS A 146 -6.25 8.67 -8.50
C CYS A 146 -6.15 10.06 -7.87
N GLY A 147 -7.25 10.55 -7.33
CA GLY A 147 -7.36 11.90 -6.77
C GLY A 147 -7.85 12.97 -7.73
N ASN A 148 -7.85 12.71 -9.04
CA ASN A 148 -8.17 13.68 -10.08
C ASN A 148 -9.56 13.49 -10.71
N ILE A 149 -10.13 12.30 -10.57
CA ILE A 149 -11.44 11.95 -11.12
C ILE A 149 -12.40 11.47 -10.04
N ASN A 150 -13.69 11.57 -10.33
CA ASN A 150 -14.73 10.87 -9.58
C ASN A 150 -14.69 9.38 -9.92
N ALA A 151 -14.19 8.56 -8.99
CA ALA A 151 -14.08 7.11 -9.18
C ALA A 151 -15.43 6.39 -9.38
N GLU A 152 -16.56 7.05 -9.10
CA GLU A 152 -17.92 6.54 -9.30
C GLU A 152 -18.55 7.02 -10.63
N SER A 153 -17.78 7.70 -11.52
CA SER A 153 -18.25 8.23 -12.80
C SER A 153 -17.49 7.63 -13.98
N ILE A 154 -18.18 6.82 -14.77
CA ILE A 154 -17.64 6.29 -16.02
C ILE A 154 -17.33 7.40 -17.03
N ASP A 155 -18.12 8.49 -17.06
CA ASP A 155 -17.85 9.61 -17.96
C ASP A 155 -16.54 10.31 -17.62
N GLU A 156 -16.18 10.46 -16.34
CA GLU A 156 -14.88 11.01 -15.96
C GLU A 156 -13.74 10.05 -16.32
N ALA A 157 -13.93 8.74 -16.21
CA ALA A 157 -12.96 7.76 -16.68
C ALA A 157 -12.77 7.82 -18.20
N ILE A 158 -13.85 7.94 -18.97
CA ILE A 158 -13.82 8.08 -20.44
C ILE A 158 -13.10 9.39 -20.84
N ALA A 159 -13.36 10.49 -20.13
CA ALA A 159 -12.73 11.78 -20.42
C ALA A 159 -11.21 11.75 -20.28
N VAL A 160 -10.66 10.91 -19.40
CA VAL A 160 -9.22 10.67 -19.20
C VAL A 160 -8.71 9.46 -19.98
N ARG A 161 -9.34 9.13 -21.10
CA ARG A 161 -8.98 8.08 -22.05
C ARG A 161 -9.31 6.64 -21.59
N GLY A 162 -10.20 6.46 -20.63
CA GLY A 162 -10.68 5.13 -20.25
C GLY A 162 -11.37 4.41 -21.43
N TYR A 163 -11.14 3.12 -21.55
CA TYR A 163 -11.61 2.21 -22.59
C TYR A 163 -11.09 2.48 -24.01
N GLU A 164 -10.24 3.48 -24.20
CA GLU A 164 -9.61 3.74 -25.52
C GLU A 164 -8.62 2.64 -25.91
N ALA A 165 -7.85 2.13 -24.95
CA ALA A 165 -6.92 1.03 -25.18
C ALA A 165 -7.68 -0.26 -25.56
N LEU A 166 -8.80 -0.54 -24.91
CA LEU A 166 -9.65 -1.68 -25.23
C LEU A 166 -10.25 -1.55 -26.62
N ALA A 167 -10.78 -0.37 -26.99
CA ALA A 167 -11.31 -0.10 -28.32
C ALA A 167 -10.26 -0.37 -29.39
N LYS A 168 -9.05 0.16 -29.23
CA LYS A 168 -7.91 -0.07 -30.13
C LYS A 168 -7.59 -1.56 -30.30
N VAL A 169 -7.52 -2.29 -29.20
CA VAL A 169 -7.20 -3.73 -29.19
C VAL A 169 -8.27 -4.55 -29.92
N ILE A 170 -9.55 -4.23 -29.70
CA ILE A 170 -10.68 -4.92 -30.36
C ILE A 170 -10.70 -4.59 -31.86
N GLU A 171 -10.49 -3.31 -32.24
CA GLU A 171 -10.44 -2.89 -33.65
C GLU A 171 -9.30 -3.57 -34.42
N GLU A 172 -8.10 -3.64 -33.81
CA GLU A 172 -6.95 -4.35 -34.41
C GLU A 172 -7.17 -5.86 -34.51
N ASN A 173 -8.01 -6.42 -33.65
CA ASN A 173 -8.39 -7.83 -33.58
C ASN A 173 -7.19 -8.80 -33.68
N ASN A 174 -6.12 -8.45 -32.95
CA ASN A 174 -4.87 -9.23 -32.94
C ASN A 174 -4.39 -9.52 -31.52
N PRO A 175 -4.90 -10.58 -30.87
CA PRO A 175 -4.56 -10.92 -29.48
C PRO A 175 -3.06 -11.26 -29.30
N ASP A 176 -2.37 -11.77 -30.33
CA ASP A 176 -0.94 -12.06 -30.22
C ASP A 176 -0.10 -10.77 -30.19
N ASN A 177 -0.48 -9.75 -30.98
CA ASN A 177 0.16 -8.44 -30.93
C ASN A 177 0.03 -7.78 -29.56
N VAL A 178 -1.09 -7.98 -28.88
CA VAL A 178 -1.27 -7.49 -27.49
C VAL A 178 -0.25 -8.15 -26.56
N ILE A 179 -0.10 -9.48 -26.63
CA ILE A 179 0.88 -10.23 -25.81
C ILE A 179 2.31 -9.77 -26.10
N GLU A 180 2.66 -9.62 -27.40
CA GLU A 180 3.99 -9.14 -27.80
C GLU A 180 4.26 -7.72 -27.31
N THR A 181 3.26 -6.83 -27.34
CA THR A 181 3.38 -5.46 -26.81
C THR A 181 3.68 -5.47 -25.31
N ILE A 182 2.95 -6.29 -24.53
CA ILE A 182 3.19 -6.43 -23.10
C ILE A 182 4.56 -7.11 -22.82
N GLU A 183 4.98 -8.09 -23.62
CA GLU A 183 6.29 -8.71 -23.50
C GLU A 183 7.42 -7.71 -23.79
N LYS A 184 7.33 -6.95 -24.89
CA LYS A 184 8.29 -5.90 -25.28
C LYS A 184 8.36 -4.76 -24.26
N SER A 185 7.26 -4.42 -23.59
CA SER A 185 7.25 -3.39 -22.55
C SER A 185 8.15 -3.74 -21.35
N GLY A 186 8.44 -5.03 -21.15
CA GLY A 186 9.19 -5.52 -20.00
C GLY A 186 8.43 -5.43 -18.68
N LEU A 187 7.10 -5.27 -18.73
CA LEU A 187 6.27 -5.25 -17.51
C LEU A 187 6.44 -6.57 -16.73
N ARG A 188 6.87 -6.45 -15.48
CA ARG A 188 6.90 -7.56 -14.51
C ARG A 188 5.73 -7.42 -13.54
N GLY A 189 5.25 -8.54 -13.00
CA GLY A 189 4.14 -8.56 -12.04
C GLY A 189 4.42 -7.68 -10.81
N ARG A 190 3.45 -6.83 -10.43
CA ARG A 190 3.56 -5.83 -9.35
C ARG A 190 3.11 -6.36 -7.98
N GLY A 191 2.58 -7.56 -7.91
CA GLY A 191 2.14 -8.20 -6.66
C GLY A 191 3.26 -8.83 -5.81
N GLY A 192 4.54 -8.58 -6.12
CA GLY A 192 5.68 -9.01 -5.30
C GLY A 192 6.67 -9.93 -5.98
N GLY A 193 6.23 -10.94 -6.70
CA GLY A 193 7.10 -11.95 -7.32
C GLY A 193 7.84 -11.50 -8.58
N GLY A 194 7.44 -10.40 -9.21
CA GLY A 194 8.13 -9.83 -10.36
C GLY A 194 8.25 -10.72 -11.60
N PHE A 195 7.35 -11.69 -11.79
CA PHE A 195 7.38 -12.56 -12.98
C PHE A 195 7.03 -11.76 -14.26
N PRO A 196 7.70 -11.98 -15.41
CA PRO A 196 7.41 -11.27 -16.66
C PRO A 196 5.96 -11.47 -17.13
N THR A 197 5.19 -10.38 -17.19
CA THR A 197 3.75 -10.40 -17.43
C THR A 197 3.41 -10.97 -18.82
N GLY A 198 4.06 -10.48 -19.88
CA GLY A 198 3.83 -10.97 -21.25
C GLY A 198 4.11 -12.46 -21.41
N ARG A 199 5.15 -12.97 -20.74
CA ARG A 199 5.47 -14.41 -20.73
C ARG A 199 4.37 -15.23 -20.05
N LYS A 200 3.81 -14.73 -18.92
CA LYS A 200 2.68 -15.39 -18.25
C LYS A 200 1.45 -15.44 -19.15
N TRP A 201 1.16 -14.34 -19.86
CA TRP A 201 0.06 -14.29 -20.83
C TRP A 201 0.25 -15.28 -21.97
N LYS A 202 1.46 -15.36 -22.53
CA LYS A 202 1.81 -16.31 -23.59
C LYS A 202 1.58 -17.77 -23.18
N TYR A 203 1.95 -18.13 -21.95
CA TYR A 203 1.71 -19.49 -21.44
C TYR A 203 0.22 -19.80 -21.31
N THR A 204 -0.61 -18.85 -20.87
CA THR A 204 -2.06 -19.06 -20.78
C THR A 204 -2.69 -19.09 -22.17
N ALA A 205 -2.30 -18.20 -23.07
CA ALA A 205 -2.78 -18.11 -24.44
C ALA A 205 -2.45 -19.34 -25.29
N ALA A 206 -1.43 -20.11 -24.96
CA ALA A 206 -1.13 -21.39 -25.63
C ALA A 206 -2.29 -22.41 -25.51
N ASN A 207 -3.23 -22.18 -24.59
CA ASN A 207 -4.42 -23.01 -24.37
C ASN A 207 -5.72 -22.36 -24.90
N ARG A 208 -5.64 -21.36 -25.80
CA ARG A 208 -6.81 -20.74 -26.44
C ARG A 208 -7.66 -21.77 -27.19
N GLY A 209 -8.96 -21.49 -27.34
CA GLY A 209 -9.93 -22.36 -28.02
C GLY A 209 -10.76 -23.21 -27.07
N GLY A 210 -10.48 -23.18 -25.78
CA GLY A 210 -11.30 -23.75 -24.71
C GLY A 210 -11.68 -22.69 -23.68
N LYS A 211 -12.48 -23.07 -22.67
CA LYS A 211 -12.81 -22.20 -21.55
C LYS A 211 -11.53 -21.83 -20.79
N SER A 212 -11.29 -20.56 -20.60
CA SER A 212 -10.21 -20.00 -19.77
C SER A 212 -10.72 -18.84 -18.93
N TYR A 213 -9.98 -18.51 -17.88
CA TYR A 213 -10.36 -17.49 -16.92
C TYR A 213 -9.28 -16.43 -16.77
N ILE A 214 -9.73 -15.19 -16.47
CA ILE A 214 -8.85 -14.15 -15.95
C ILE A 214 -9.19 -13.88 -14.50
N VAL A 215 -8.16 -13.75 -13.65
CA VAL A 215 -8.33 -13.41 -12.23
C VAL A 215 -7.47 -12.20 -11.90
N CYS A 216 -8.11 -11.16 -11.38
CA CYS A 216 -7.44 -10.05 -10.73
C CYS A 216 -7.21 -10.39 -9.27
N ASN A 217 -5.94 -10.46 -8.85
CA ASN A 217 -5.56 -10.66 -7.47
C ASN A 217 -5.47 -9.30 -6.76
N GLY A 218 -6.50 -8.96 -5.99
CA GLY A 218 -6.60 -7.81 -5.10
C GLY A 218 -6.53 -8.19 -3.62
N ASP A 219 -5.95 -9.37 -3.30
CA ASP A 219 -5.71 -9.80 -1.90
C ASP A 219 -4.43 -9.16 -1.36
N GLU A 220 -4.52 -7.89 -0.99
CA GLU A 220 -3.45 -7.08 -0.45
C GLU A 220 -3.44 -7.18 1.09
N GLY A 221 -2.71 -8.15 1.62
CA GLY A 221 -2.70 -8.49 3.05
C GLY A 221 -1.51 -7.99 3.84
N ASP A 222 -0.49 -7.41 3.21
CA ASP A 222 0.73 -6.90 3.88
C ASP A 222 0.39 -5.78 4.87
N PRO A 223 0.89 -5.83 6.12
CA PRO A 223 0.72 -4.73 7.07
C PRO A 223 1.25 -3.40 6.51
N GLY A 224 0.38 -2.39 6.41
CA GLY A 224 0.73 -1.06 5.89
C GLY A 224 0.66 -0.92 4.36
N ALA A 225 0.40 -1.98 3.61
CA ALA A 225 0.20 -1.92 2.16
C ALA A 225 -1.25 -1.50 1.82
N PHE A 226 -1.40 -0.58 0.86
CA PHE A 226 -2.70 -0.11 0.36
C PHE A 226 -2.65 0.41 -1.09
N MET A 227 -1.68 -0.09 -1.88
CA MET A 227 -1.48 0.30 -3.27
C MET A 227 -2.62 -0.18 -4.15
N ASP A 228 -2.93 -1.46 -4.10
CA ASP A 228 -3.99 -2.10 -4.88
C ASP A 228 -5.36 -1.57 -4.47
N ARG A 229 -5.61 -1.41 -3.16
CA ARG A 229 -6.82 -0.76 -2.65
C ARG A 229 -7.01 0.63 -3.25
N SER A 230 -5.95 1.43 -3.31
CA SER A 230 -6.04 2.80 -3.82
C SER A 230 -6.38 2.86 -5.30
N VAL A 231 -5.90 1.92 -6.11
CA VAL A 231 -6.30 1.79 -7.53
C VAL A 231 -7.77 1.38 -7.63
N MET A 232 -8.20 0.35 -6.90
CA MET A 232 -9.60 -0.11 -6.91
C MET A 232 -10.57 0.95 -6.40
N GLU A 233 -10.16 1.78 -5.44
CA GLU A 233 -10.96 2.91 -4.94
C GLU A 233 -10.88 4.15 -5.84
N GLY A 234 -9.77 4.38 -6.53
CA GLY A 234 -9.47 5.63 -7.23
C GLY A 234 -9.74 5.62 -8.72
N ASP A 235 -9.52 4.48 -9.37
CA ASP A 235 -9.70 4.32 -10.82
C ASP A 235 -10.08 2.85 -11.15
N PRO A 236 -11.28 2.42 -10.72
CA PRO A 236 -11.73 1.05 -10.97
C PRO A 236 -11.89 0.75 -12.47
N HIS A 237 -12.22 1.74 -13.30
CA HIS A 237 -12.41 1.57 -14.74
C HIS A 237 -11.10 1.22 -15.45
N LYS A 238 -9.97 1.81 -15.05
CA LYS A 238 -8.64 1.44 -15.59
C LYS A 238 -8.30 -0.03 -15.29
N LEU A 239 -8.66 -0.52 -14.09
CA LEU A 239 -8.48 -1.92 -13.73
C LEU A 239 -9.35 -2.83 -14.62
N LEU A 240 -10.63 -2.50 -14.79
CA LEU A 240 -11.56 -3.26 -15.64
C LEU A 240 -11.10 -3.29 -17.10
N GLU A 241 -10.64 -2.17 -17.63
CA GLU A 241 -10.06 -2.09 -18.98
C GLU A 241 -8.83 -2.99 -19.13
N GLY A 242 -7.91 -2.95 -18.15
CA GLY A 242 -6.73 -3.82 -18.13
C GLY A 242 -7.08 -5.30 -18.07
N MET A 243 -8.12 -5.67 -17.31
CA MET A 243 -8.65 -7.04 -17.28
C MET A 243 -9.25 -7.44 -18.63
N ALA A 244 -10.05 -6.56 -19.25
CA ALA A 244 -10.68 -6.85 -20.54
C ALA A 244 -9.65 -7.04 -21.67
N ILE A 245 -8.60 -6.22 -21.70
CA ILE A 245 -7.48 -6.37 -22.65
C ILE A 245 -6.75 -7.70 -22.43
N ALA A 246 -6.48 -8.04 -21.17
CA ALA A 246 -5.82 -9.31 -20.84
C ALA A 246 -6.70 -10.53 -21.18
N ALA A 247 -8.02 -10.44 -20.92
CA ALA A 247 -8.99 -11.48 -21.28
C ALA A 247 -9.05 -11.69 -22.79
N PHE A 248 -9.13 -10.60 -23.56
CA PHE A 248 -9.07 -10.64 -25.03
C PHE A 248 -7.79 -11.34 -25.50
N ALA A 249 -6.65 -10.96 -24.94
CA ALA A 249 -5.35 -11.49 -25.32
C ALA A 249 -5.21 -13.01 -25.08
N ILE A 250 -5.81 -13.56 -24.04
CA ILE A 250 -5.75 -15.00 -23.72
C ILE A 250 -6.97 -15.80 -24.20
N GLY A 251 -8.01 -15.14 -24.71
CA GLY A 251 -9.25 -15.77 -25.14
C GLY A 251 -10.17 -16.18 -23.97
N ALA A 252 -10.17 -15.44 -22.87
CA ALA A 252 -11.08 -15.65 -21.74
C ALA A 252 -12.38 -14.85 -21.93
N ASP A 253 -13.50 -15.43 -21.53
CA ASP A 253 -14.84 -14.84 -21.56
C ASP A 253 -15.45 -14.63 -20.17
N GLU A 254 -14.69 -14.98 -19.10
CA GLU A 254 -15.12 -14.87 -17.73
C GLU A 254 -13.94 -14.49 -16.82
N GLY A 255 -14.19 -13.57 -15.90
CA GLY A 255 -13.18 -13.04 -15.00
C GLY A 255 -13.65 -12.90 -13.57
N TYR A 256 -12.69 -12.91 -12.64
CA TYR A 256 -12.92 -12.72 -11.21
C TYR A 256 -12.00 -11.64 -10.66
N ILE A 257 -12.56 -10.73 -9.87
CA ILE A 257 -11.78 -9.83 -9.02
C ILE A 257 -11.85 -10.39 -7.60
N TYR A 258 -10.73 -10.92 -7.12
CA TYR A 258 -10.61 -11.36 -5.74
C TYR A 258 -10.14 -10.19 -4.89
N VAL A 259 -10.99 -9.72 -4.00
CA VAL A 259 -10.77 -8.54 -3.16
C VAL A 259 -11.08 -8.87 -1.70
N ARG A 260 -10.33 -8.27 -0.78
CA ARG A 260 -10.55 -8.46 0.66
C ARG A 260 -11.88 -7.86 1.11
N ALA A 261 -12.63 -8.58 1.96
CA ALA A 261 -13.87 -8.08 2.58
C ALA A 261 -13.63 -6.82 3.43
N GLU A 262 -12.40 -6.61 3.91
CA GLU A 262 -11.98 -5.41 4.66
C GLU A 262 -11.84 -4.15 3.78
N TYR A 263 -12.07 -4.25 2.46
CA TYR A 263 -12.05 -3.13 1.54
C TYR A 263 -13.45 -2.76 1.02
N PRO A 264 -14.43 -2.41 1.91
CA PRO A 264 -15.83 -2.21 1.53
C PRO A 264 -16.02 -1.09 0.51
N LEU A 265 -15.19 -0.03 0.55
CA LEU A 265 -15.25 1.07 -0.42
C LEU A 265 -14.79 0.61 -1.80
N ALA A 266 -13.72 -0.16 -1.89
CA ALA A 266 -13.25 -0.74 -3.15
C ALA A 266 -14.31 -1.67 -3.76
N ILE A 267 -14.90 -2.54 -2.96
CA ILE A 267 -15.98 -3.46 -3.38
C ILE A 267 -17.18 -2.67 -3.93
N LYS A 268 -17.62 -1.63 -3.22
CA LYS A 268 -18.73 -0.75 -3.64
C LYS A 268 -18.42 -0.11 -5.01
N ARG A 269 -17.23 0.48 -5.16
CA ARG A 269 -16.82 1.17 -6.39
C ARG A 269 -16.63 0.21 -7.56
N LEU A 270 -16.05 -0.97 -7.33
CA LEU A 270 -15.91 -2.02 -8.35
C LEU A 270 -17.27 -2.52 -8.84
N ARG A 271 -18.23 -2.79 -7.95
CA ARG A 271 -19.60 -3.19 -8.35
C ARG A 271 -20.27 -2.14 -9.21
N LYS A 272 -20.12 -0.86 -8.82
CA LYS A 272 -20.66 0.23 -9.62
C LYS A 272 -19.96 0.33 -10.98
N ALA A 273 -18.64 0.26 -11.01
CA ALA A 273 -17.87 0.37 -12.25
C ALA A 273 -18.17 -0.78 -13.22
N ILE A 274 -18.33 -2.01 -12.73
CA ILE A 274 -18.75 -3.16 -13.58
C ILE A 274 -20.12 -2.86 -14.19
N LYS A 275 -21.10 -2.49 -13.38
CA LYS A 275 -22.44 -2.15 -13.86
C LYS A 275 -22.42 -1.03 -14.90
N ASP A 276 -21.74 0.07 -14.63
CA ASP A 276 -21.64 1.21 -15.55
C ASP A 276 -20.96 0.79 -16.87
N ALA A 277 -19.95 -0.09 -16.81
CA ALA A 277 -19.25 -0.58 -18.00
C ALA A 277 -20.12 -1.55 -18.82
N GLU A 278 -20.96 -2.37 -18.19
CA GLU A 278 -21.94 -3.22 -18.85
C GLU A 278 -23.02 -2.39 -19.56
N GLU A 279 -23.57 -1.38 -18.88
CA GLU A 279 -24.57 -0.45 -19.43
C GLU A 279 -24.06 0.34 -20.65
N ARG A 280 -22.75 0.62 -20.69
CA ARG A 280 -22.07 1.30 -21.82
C ARG A 280 -21.48 0.35 -22.84
N ASN A 281 -21.71 -0.97 -22.72
CA ASN A 281 -21.17 -2.01 -23.60
C ASN A 281 -19.63 -2.05 -23.69
N PHE A 282 -18.96 -1.72 -22.58
CA PHE A 282 -17.51 -1.93 -22.41
C PHE A 282 -17.20 -3.25 -21.70
N LEU A 283 -18.21 -3.90 -21.11
CA LEU A 283 -18.19 -5.25 -20.56
C LEU A 283 -19.48 -5.99 -20.97
N GLY A 284 -19.53 -7.30 -20.66
CA GLY A 284 -20.68 -8.16 -20.96
C GLY A 284 -20.57 -8.81 -22.34
N LYS A 285 -21.70 -8.88 -23.04
CA LYS A 285 -21.79 -9.56 -24.34
C LYS A 285 -21.48 -8.64 -25.50
N ASN A 286 -20.73 -9.16 -26.48
CA ASN A 286 -20.44 -8.46 -27.75
C ASN A 286 -19.89 -7.05 -27.52
N ILE A 287 -18.84 -6.94 -26.70
CA ILE A 287 -18.25 -5.66 -26.26
C ILE A 287 -17.95 -4.78 -27.48
N MET A 288 -18.45 -3.53 -27.44
CA MET A 288 -18.32 -2.54 -28.51
C MET A 288 -18.81 -3.06 -29.91
N GLY A 289 -19.74 -4.03 -29.93
CA GLY A 289 -20.27 -4.65 -31.15
C GLY A 289 -19.38 -5.74 -31.75
N SER A 290 -18.30 -6.10 -31.08
CA SER A 290 -17.39 -7.18 -31.52
C SER A 290 -17.91 -8.57 -31.14
N ASN A 291 -17.16 -9.60 -31.51
CA ASN A 291 -17.42 -10.97 -31.06
C ASN A 291 -16.83 -11.28 -29.69
N PHE A 292 -16.13 -10.32 -29.05
CA PHE A 292 -15.56 -10.47 -27.73
C PHE A 292 -16.61 -10.24 -26.65
N SER A 293 -16.62 -11.09 -25.66
CA SER A 293 -17.51 -11.00 -24.48
C SER A 293 -16.71 -11.27 -23.22
N LEU A 294 -17.03 -10.58 -22.14
CA LEU A 294 -16.38 -10.79 -20.84
C LEU A 294 -17.35 -10.47 -19.71
N ASP A 295 -17.66 -11.45 -18.90
CA ASP A 295 -18.41 -11.30 -17.65
C ASP A 295 -17.43 -11.25 -16.48
N ILE A 296 -17.52 -10.23 -15.59
CA ILE A 296 -16.63 -10.05 -14.45
C ILE A 296 -17.40 -10.19 -13.15
N HIS A 297 -16.92 -11.07 -12.26
CA HIS A 297 -17.48 -11.33 -10.95
C HIS A 297 -16.56 -10.85 -9.83
N ILE A 298 -17.12 -10.34 -8.73
CA ILE A 298 -16.38 -10.01 -7.51
C ILE A 298 -16.46 -11.18 -6.54
N LYS A 299 -15.31 -11.66 -6.08
CA LYS A 299 -15.18 -12.62 -4.99
C LYS A 299 -14.54 -11.95 -3.78
N GLU A 300 -15.29 -11.88 -2.69
CA GLU A 300 -14.81 -11.31 -1.44
C GLU A 300 -14.04 -12.36 -0.64
N GLY A 301 -12.77 -12.08 -0.36
CA GLY A 301 -11.91 -12.92 0.47
C GLY A 301 -12.07 -12.59 1.96
N ALA A 302 -11.98 -13.60 2.81
CA ALA A 302 -12.10 -13.45 4.27
C ALA A 302 -10.83 -12.90 4.96
N GLY A 303 -9.94 -12.24 4.23
CA GLY A 303 -8.77 -11.54 4.76
C GLY A 303 -7.55 -12.39 5.08
N ALA A 304 -7.50 -13.65 4.66
CA ALA A 304 -6.33 -14.49 4.87
C ALA A 304 -5.20 -14.16 3.88
N PHE A 305 -4.07 -13.67 4.37
CA PHE A 305 -2.90 -13.29 3.58
C PHE A 305 -2.40 -14.40 2.63
N VAL A 306 -2.53 -15.67 3.06
CA VAL A 306 -2.15 -16.82 2.22
C VAL A 306 -2.95 -16.91 0.92
N CYS A 307 -4.15 -16.31 0.85
CA CYS A 307 -4.96 -16.26 -0.36
C CYS A 307 -4.39 -15.35 -1.45
N GLY A 308 -3.38 -14.52 -1.14
CA GLY A 308 -2.55 -13.83 -2.13
C GLY A 308 -1.69 -14.79 -2.98
N GLU A 309 -1.40 -16.00 -2.51
CA GLU A 309 -0.75 -17.03 -3.31
C GLU A 309 -1.73 -17.60 -4.35
N GLU A 310 -1.31 -17.64 -5.62
CA GLU A 310 -2.21 -17.89 -6.76
C GLU A 310 -3.04 -19.19 -6.67
N THR A 311 -2.50 -20.25 -6.08
CA THR A 311 -3.23 -21.53 -5.96
C THR A 311 -4.16 -21.56 -4.75
N ALA A 312 -3.83 -20.86 -3.67
CA ALA A 312 -4.71 -20.65 -2.54
C ALA A 312 -5.89 -19.73 -2.90
N LEU A 313 -5.62 -18.70 -3.70
CA LEU A 313 -6.64 -17.80 -4.24
C LEU A 313 -7.65 -18.57 -5.11
N ILE A 314 -7.18 -19.44 -6.01
CA ILE A 314 -8.05 -20.32 -6.82
C ILE A 314 -8.93 -21.17 -5.92
N ALA A 315 -8.35 -21.88 -4.95
CA ALA A 315 -9.11 -22.72 -4.01
C ALA A 315 -10.19 -21.91 -3.28
N SER A 316 -9.88 -20.69 -2.86
CA SER A 316 -10.85 -19.80 -2.21
C SER A 316 -11.98 -19.35 -3.14
N ILE A 317 -11.71 -19.07 -4.43
CA ILE A 317 -12.76 -18.76 -5.42
C ILE A 317 -13.68 -19.98 -5.62
N GLU A 318 -13.11 -21.17 -5.67
CA GLU A 318 -13.83 -22.45 -5.82
C GLU A 318 -14.67 -22.82 -4.58
N GLY A 319 -14.55 -22.07 -3.47
CA GLY A 319 -15.27 -22.32 -2.22
C GLY A 319 -14.55 -23.29 -1.28
N GLU A 320 -13.34 -23.66 -1.63
CA GLU A 320 -12.48 -24.52 -0.82
C GLU A 320 -11.64 -23.69 0.17
N ARG A 321 -11.03 -24.36 1.15
CA ARG A 321 -10.09 -23.71 2.05
C ARG A 321 -8.88 -23.18 1.27
N GLY A 322 -8.54 -21.88 1.44
CA GLY A 322 -7.43 -21.22 0.80
C GLY A 322 -6.06 -21.81 1.18
N MET A 323 -5.73 -22.95 0.63
CA MET A 323 -4.47 -23.65 0.85
C MET A 323 -3.69 -23.79 -0.45
N PRO A 324 -2.40 -23.42 -0.47
CA PRO A 324 -1.54 -23.60 -1.62
C PRO A 324 -1.40 -25.07 -2.03
N ARG A 325 -1.25 -25.30 -3.33
CA ARG A 325 -0.89 -26.61 -3.89
C ARG A 325 0.48 -26.60 -4.55
N PRO A 326 1.15 -27.76 -4.65
CA PRO A 326 2.41 -27.87 -5.42
C PRO A 326 2.21 -27.49 -6.89
N LYS A 327 3.23 -26.92 -7.48
CA LYS A 327 3.36 -26.63 -8.92
C LYS A 327 4.52 -27.44 -9.48
N PRO A 328 4.43 -28.05 -10.66
CA PRO A 328 3.33 -28.12 -11.63
C PRO A 328 2.12 -28.96 -11.13
N PRO A 329 0.91 -28.80 -11.73
CA PRO A 329 0.57 -27.91 -12.83
C PRO A 329 0.45 -26.44 -12.42
N PHE A 330 0.91 -25.54 -13.27
CA PHE A 330 0.73 -24.09 -13.08
C PHE A 330 -0.69 -23.65 -13.45
N PRO A 331 -1.21 -22.54 -12.89
CA PRO A 331 -2.55 -22.03 -13.21
C PRO A 331 -2.77 -21.77 -14.70
N ALA A 332 -1.74 -21.37 -15.45
CA ALA A 332 -1.80 -21.20 -16.90
C ALA A 332 -2.21 -22.47 -17.66
N ASN A 333 -2.00 -23.65 -17.07
CA ASN A 333 -2.38 -24.94 -17.65
C ASN A 333 -3.62 -25.53 -16.96
N LYS A 334 -3.68 -25.46 -15.61
CA LYS A 334 -4.76 -26.02 -14.81
C LYS A 334 -4.98 -25.15 -13.56
N GLY A 335 -5.79 -24.11 -13.72
CA GLY A 335 -6.17 -23.14 -12.71
C GLY A 335 -7.59 -23.31 -12.21
N LEU A 336 -8.37 -22.22 -12.25
CA LEU A 336 -9.75 -22.14 -11.75
C LEU A 336 -10.66 -23.16 -12.46
N PHE A 337 -11.40 -23.93 -11.69
CA PHE A 337 -12.25 -25.04 -12.15
C PHE A 337 -11.51 -26.02 -13.08
N GLY A 338 -10.20 -26.19 -12.85
CA GLY A 338 -9.35 -27.06 -13.64
C GLY A 338 -9.05 -26.55 -15.07
N ARG A 339 -9.33 -25.27 -15.38
CA ARG A 339 -9.13 -24.64 -16.68
C ARG A 339 -7.92 -23.70 -16.67
N PRO A 340 -7.34 -23.40 -17.86
CA PRO A 340 -6.30 -22.39 -17.97
C PRO A 340 -6.73 -21.07 -17.36
N THR A 341 -5.89 -20.48 -16.51
CA THR A 341 -6.22 -19.27 -15.77
C THR A 341 -5.04 -18.31 -15.73
N LEU A 342 -5.29 -17.09 -16.18
CA LEU A 342 -4.35 -15.98 -16.01
C LEU A 342 -4.65 -15.25 -14.71
N ILE A 343 -3.65 -15.15 -13.83
CA ILE A 343 -3.77 -14.38 -12.56
C ILE A 343 -2.78 -13.24 -12.60
N ASN A 344 -3.27 -12.01 -12.49
CA ASN A 344 -2.46 -10.81 -12.36
C ASN A 344 -2.91 -9.96 -11.17
N ASN A 345 -1.96 -9.24 -10.57
CA ASN A 345 -2.22 -8.26 -9.52
C ASN A 345 -2.88 -6.99 -10.09
N VAL A 346 -3.55 -6.22 -9.24
CA VAL A 346 -4.27 -4.97 -9.57
C VAL A 346 -3.37 -3.95 -10.25
N GLU A 347 -2.22 -3.60 -9.64
CA GLU A 347 -1.28 -2.61 -10.20
C GLU A 347 -0.72 -3.08 -11.55
N THR A 348 -0.50 -4.39 -11.71
CA THR A 348 -0.05 -4.97 -12.99
C THR A 348 -1.07 -4.70 -14.09
N LEU A 349 -2.36 -4.97 -13.82
CA LEU A 349 -3.45 -4.77 -14.78
C LEU A 349 -3.69 -3.29 -15.08
N ALA A 350 -3.58 -2.41 -14.08
CA ALA A 350 -3.73 -0.96 -14.26
C ALA A 350 -2.66 -0.33 -15.17
N ASN A 351 -1.51 -0.97 -15.34
CA ASN A 351 -0.48 -0.53 -16.30
C ASN A 351 -0.77 -0.92 -17.75
N VAL A 352 -1.60 -1.95 -17.97
CA VAL A 352 -1.86 -2.50 -19.32
C VAL A 352 -2.46 -1.46 -20.28
N PRO A 353 -3.55 -0.73 -19.95
CA PRO A 353 -4.12 0.27 -20.84
C PRO A 353 -3.10 1.34 -21.25
N VAL A 354 -2.28 1.80 -20.30
CA VAL A 354 -1.26 2.83 -20.55
C VAL A 354 -0.20 2.33 -21.53
N ILE A 355 0.25 1.07 -21.40
CA ILE A 355 1.21 0.45 -22.31
C ILE A 355 0.63 0.33 -23.72
N ILE A 356 -0.62 -0.08 -23.85
CA ILE A 356 -1.29 -0.19 -25.18
C ILE A 356 -1.44 1.17 -25.85
N LEU A 357 -1.74 2.23 -25.09
CA LEU A 357 -1.93 3.57 -25.65
C LEU A 357 -0.61 4.28 -25.98
N LYS A 358 0.38 4.18 -25.10
CA LYS A 358 1.66 4.91 -25.23
C LYS A 358 2.75 4.09 -25.92
N GLY A 359 2.57 2.78 -26.03
CA GLY A 359 3.52 1.85 -26.65
C GLY A 359 4.49 1.21 -25.64
N ALA A 360 5.00 0.04 -26.02
CA ALA A 360 5.96 -0.73 -25.24
C ALA A 360 7.26 0.04 -24.97
N ASP A 361 7.76 0.73 -26.01
CA ASP A 361 9.03 1.47 -25.92
C ASP A 361 8.94 2.61 -24.90
N TRP A 362 7.81 3.34 -24.88
CA TRP A 362 7.60 4.38 -23.88
C TRP A 362 7.69 3.84 -22.44
N PHE A 363 7.06 2.70 -22.17
CA PHE A 363 7.09 2.09 -20.84
C PHE A 363 8.48 1.55 -20.49
N SER A 364 9.16 0.94 -21.47
CA SER A 364 10.48 0.33 -21.28
C SER A 364 11.61 1.34 -21.11
N GLN A 365 11.41 2.61 -21.46
CA GLN A 365 12.35 3.69 -21.18
C GLN A 365 12.44 4.04 -19.69
N MET A 366 11.39 3.77 -18.92
CA MET A 366 11.39 3.96 -17.47
C MET A 366 11.94 2.73 -16.77
N GLY A 367 12.65 2.94 -15.68
CA GLY A 367 13.18 1.86 -14.86
C GLY A 367 14.62 1.45 -15.18
N THR A 368 15.01 0.26 -14.70
CA THR A 368 16.35 -0.31 -14.92
C THR A 368 16.38 -1.25 -16.12
N ALA A 369 17.55 -1.80 -16.44
CA ALA A 369 17.69 -2.75 -17.56
C ALA A 369 16.76 -3.96 -17.45
N THR A 370 16.55 -4.46 -16.23
CA THR A 370 15.78 -5.69 -15.96
C THR A 370 14.42 -5.47 -15.29
N SER A 371 14.13 -4.25 -14.86
CA SER A 371 12.88 -3.89 -14.17
C SER A 371 12.32 -2.61 -14.76
N LYS A 372 11.37 -2.74 -15.69
CA LYS A 372 10.82 -1.64 -16.48
C LYS A 372 9.58 -1.01 -15.84
N GLY A 373 9.32 0.26 -16.23
CA GLY A 373 8.15 1.02 -15.82
C GLY A 373 8.25 1.57 -14.40
N THR A 374 7.09 1.82 -13.80
CA THR A 374 6.93 2.38 -12.47
C THR A 374 6.54 1.32 -11.44
N LYS A 375 6.67 1.64 -10.16
CA LYS A 375 6.16 0.85 -9.03
C LYS A 375 5.54 1.77 -7.98
N THR A 376 4.40 1.35 -7.47
CA THR A 376 3.75 2.01 -6.35
C THR A 376 4.31 1.51 -5.02
N PHE A 377 4.59 2.44 -4.09
CA PHE A 377 5.06 2.13 -2.75
C PHE A 377 4.19 2.80 -1.68
N ALA A 378 3.88 2.07 -0.62
CA ALA A 378 3.30 2.63 0.60
C ALA A 378 4.44 3.04 1.54
N LEU A 379 4.77 4.33 1.55
CA LEU A 379 5.81 4.91 2.40
C LEU A 379 5.24 5.25 3.78
N THR A 380 5.75 4.58 4.81
CA THR A 380 5.26 4.68 6.20
C THR A 380 6.41 4.69 7.20
N GLY A 381 6.09 4.84 8.48
CA GLY A 381 7.08 4.83 9.56
C GLY A 381 7.57 6.22 9.97
N ASP A 382 8.85 6.32 10.36
CA ASP A 382 9.46 7.54 10.91
C ASP A 382 9.92 8.55 9.83
N VAL A 383 9.06 8.84 8.87
CA VAL A 383 9.29 9.78 7.77
C VAL A 383 8.29 10.94 7.84
N ASN A 384 8.67 12.15 7.43
CA ASN A 384 7.81 13.34 7.54
C ASN A 384 6.53 13.24 6.71
N ASN A 385 6.64 12.77 5.46
CA ASN A 385 5.51 12.63 4.56
C ASN A 385 5.22 11.15 4.32
N THR A 386 4.20 10.62 4.98
CA THR A 386 3.74 9.25 4.75
C THR A 386 2.64 9.24 3.70
N GLY A 387 2.63 8.18 2.88
CA GLY A 387 1.60 8.06 1.85
C GLY A 387 1.91 7.03 0.78
N LEU A 388 1.13 7.11 -0.29
CA LEU A 388 1.27 6.27 -1.48
C LEU A 388 2.01 7.05 -2.56
N ILE A 389 3.11 6.50 -3.02
CA ILE A 389 3.94 7.10 -4.07
C ILE A 389 4.07 6.15 -5.27
N GLU A 390 4.28 6.70 -6.45
CA GLU A 390 4.62 5.93 -7.64
C GLU A 390 5.86 6.54 -8.29
N VAL A 391 6.91 5.72 -8.42
CA VAL A 391 8.21 6.13 -8.95
C VAL A 391 8.70 5.13 -10.00
N PRO A 392 9.60 5.54 -10.92
CA PRO A 392 10.27 4.61 -11.81
C PRO A 392 11.00 3.53 -11.02
N MET A 393 10.98 2.29 -11.53
CA MET A 393 11.81 1.23 -10.98
C MET A 393 13.28 1.67 -11.03
N GLY A 394 14.02 1.44 -9.94
CA GLY A 394 15.41 1.88 -9.82
C GLY A 394 15.60 3.24 -9.12
N THR A 395 14.53 3.97 -8.82
CA THR A 395 14.60 5.11 -7.88
C THR A 395 15.19 4.63 -6.56
N THR A 396 16.12 5.36 -5.97
CA THR A 396 16.83 4.94 -4.77
C THR A 396 16.00 5.12 -3.51
N LEU A 397 16.32 4.35 -2.46
CA LEU A 397 15.71 4.57 -1.13
C LEU A 397 15.99 5.98 -0.59
N ARG A 398 17.15 6.54 -0.90
CA ARG A 398 17.52 7.90 -0.52
C ARG A 398 16.55 8.91 -1.11
N GLU A 399 16.29 8.86 -2.41
CA GLU A 399 15.34 9.74 -3.08
C GLU A 399 13.92 9.56 -2.53
N ILE A 400 13.49 8.32 -2.29
CA ILE A 400 12.16 8.03 -1.75
C ILE A 400 12.01 8.60 -0.33
N ILE A 401 12.96 8.33 0.57
CA ILE A 401 12.83 8.70 1.99
C ILE A 401 13.10 10.20 2.21
N PHE A 402 14.18 10.72 1.61
CA PHE A 402 14.64 12.07 1.95
C PHE A 402 14.09 13.14 1.01
N ASP A 403 13.83 12.83 -0.26
CA ASP A 403 13.34 13.83 -1.20
C ASP A 403 11.81 13.81 -1.28
N ILE A 404 11.20 12.65 -1.55
CA ILE A 404 9.74 12.52 -1.61
C ILE A 404 9.14 12.53 -0.20
N GLY A 405 9.68 11.70 0.68
CA GLY A 405 9.22 11.57 2.07
C GLY A 405 9.59 12.74 2.98
N GLY A 406 10.40 13.70 2.50
CA GLY A 406 10.79 14.89 3.27
C GLY A 406 11.78 14.61 4.40
N GLY A 407 12.40 13.43 4.45
CA GLY A 407 13.37 13.01 5.48
C GLY A 407 12.74 12.50 6.77
N MET A 408 13.60 12.28 7.76
CA MET A 408 13.20 11.67 9.02
C MET A 408 12.35 12.63 9.88
N ARG A 409 11.32 12.09 10.52
CA ARG A 409 10.40 12.83 11.40
C ARG A 409 11.09 13.25 12.70
N ASP A 410 10.77 14.47 13.17
CA ASP A 410 11.18 15.00 14.47
C ASP A 410 12.72 14.99 14.70
N GLY A 411 13.51 15.14 13.65
CA GLY A 411 14.97 15.15 13.73
C GLY A 411 15.61 13.81 14.14
N LYS A 412 14.84 12.72 14.12
CA LYS A 412 15.36 11.37 14.36
C LYS A 412 16.40 10.98 13.31
N LYS A 413 17.26 10.03 13.65
CA LYS A 413 18.25 9.50 12.72
C LYS A 413 17.69 8.29 11.98
N PHE A 414 17.98 8.19 10.69
CA PHE A 414 17.68 6.98 9.93
C PHE A 414 18.44 5.78 10.50
N LYS A 415 17.77 4.66 10.60
CA LYS A 415 18.37 3.40 11.05
C LYS A 415 18.24 2.31 10.01
N ALA A 416 17.03 2.10 9.52
CA ALA A 416 16.74 1.07 8.54
C ALA A 416 15.41 1.31 7.84
N VAL A 417 15.14 0.53 6.80
CA VAL A 417 13.84 0.42 6.16
C VAL A 417 13.48 -1.05 5.96
N GLN A 418 12.29 -1.45 6.40
CA GLN A 418 11.72 -2.73 6.01
C GLN A 418 11.02 -2.56 4.68
N ILE A 419 11.40 -3.38 3.71
CA ILE A 419 10.80 -3.38 2.36
C ILE A 419 10.19 -4.74 2.05
N GLY A 420 9.07 -4.75 1.30
CA GLY A 420 8.39 -5.96 0.86
C GLY A 420 7.53 -6.63 1.93
N GLY A 421 7.17 -5.88 2.99
CA GLY A 421 6.30 -6.36 4.06
C GLY A 421 6.91 -7.55 4.81
N PRO A 422 6.08 -8.49 5.31
CA PRO A 422 6.52 -9.65 6.09
C PRO A 422 7.32 -10.67 5.27
N SER A 423 7.29 -10.57 3.95
CA SER A 423 8.07 -11.42 3.03
C SER A 423 9.41 -10.83 2.63
N GLY A 424 9.62 -9.56 2.94
CA GLY A 424 10.80 -8.80 2.56
C GLY A 424 11.92 -8.83 3.57
N GLY A 425 12.76 -7.78 3.55
CA GLY A 425 13.92 -7.68 4.42
C GLY A 425 14.18 -6.27 4.92
N CYS A 426 15.03 -6.18 5.92
CA CYS A 426 15.48 -4.94 6.52
C CYS A 426 16.76 -4.48 5.82
N LEU A 427 16.79 -3.23 5.36
CA LEU A 427 17.93 -2.59 4.69
C LEU A 427 18.46 -1.43 5.53
N THR A 428 19.78 -1.25 5.55
CA THR A 428 20.49 -0.25 6.35
C THR A 428 20.87 1.00 5.53
N GLU A 429 21.57 1.94 6.15
CA GLU A 429 22.08 3.15 5.51
C GLU A 429 22.96 2.86 4.30
N GLU A 430 23.75 1.79 4.32
CA GLU A 430 24.61 1.34 3.21
C GLU A 430 23.82 1.00 1.94
N HIS A 431 22.51 0.75 2.08
CA HIS A 431 21.63 0.38 0.97
C HIS A 431 20.80 1.55 0.43
N LEU A 432 20.95 2.77 0.98
CA LEU A 432 20.15 3.92 0.57
C LEU A 432 20.27 4.26 -0.91
N ASP A 433 21.43 3.99 -1.51
CA ASP A 433 21.74 4.36 -2.90
C ASP A 433 21.61 3.20 -3.90
N ILE A 434 21.16 2.02 -3.45
CA ILE A 434 20.91 0.93 -4.38
C ILE A 434 19.62 1.20 -5.20
N PRO A 435 19.61 0.86 -6.49
CA PRO A 435 18.40 0.93 -7.30
C PRO A 435 17.31 0.01 -6.74
N MET A 436 16.12 0.57 -6.52
CA MET A 436 14.95 -0.17 -6.05
C MET A 436 14.34 -0.99 -7.18
N ASP A 437 14.93 -2.14 -7.47
CA ASP A 437 14.45 -3.09 -8.47
C ASP A 437 14.50 -4.53 -7.95
N TYR A 438 13.91 -5.45 -8.72
CA TYR A 438 13.79 -6.86 -8.29
C TYR A 438 15.14 -7.50 -8.03
N ASP A 439 16.11 -7.27 -8.90
CA ASP A 439 17.37 -8.00 -8.87
C ASP A 439 18.34 -7.44 -7.81
N ASN A 440 18.43 -6.12 -7.68
CA ASN A 440 19.28 -5.47 -6.67
C ASN A 440 18.78 -5.73 -5.25
N LEU A 441 17.46 -5.70 -5.03
CA LEU A 441 16.89 -5.99 -3.70
C LEU A 441 17.08 -7.46 -3.29
N ILE A 442 16.96 -8.41 -4.24
CA ILE A 442 17.25 -9.83 -3.95
C ILE A 442 18.73 -10.00 -3.54
N ARG A 443 19.69 -9.34 -4.23
CA ARG A 443 21.11 -9.38 -3.85
C ARG A 443 21.37 -8.79 -2.46
N ALA A 444 20.63 -7.76 -2.08
CA ALA A 444 20.68 -7.17 -0.74
C ALA A 444 20.00 -8.02 0.35
N GLY A 445 19.37 -9.14 0.00
CA GLY A 445 18.64 -10.00 0.94
C GLY A 445 17.22 -9.53 1.26
N ALA A 446 16.67 -8.67 0.40
CA ALA A 446 15.31 -8.16 0.50
C ALA A 446 14.53 -8.49 -0.78
N MET A 447 13.33 -7.95 -0.94
CA MET A 447 12.53 -8.07 -2.15
C MET A 447 11.61 -6.84 -2.30
N VAL A 448 11.21 -6.52 -3.53
CA VAL A 448 10.24 -5.44 -3.78
C VAL A 448 8.93 -5.71 -3.05
N GLY A 449 8.50 -6.97 -3.04
CA GLY A 449 7.21 -7.35 -2.45
C GLY A 449 6.05 -6.63 -3.12
N SER A 450 4.97 -6.41 -2.38
CA SER A 450 3.85 -5.60 -2.83
C SER A 450 4.20 -4.11 -2.95
N GLY A 451 5.21 -3.63 -2.21
CA GLY A 451 5.66 -2.23 -2.21
C GLY A 451 5.53 -1.53 -0.86
N GLY A 452 5.33 -2.28 0.23
CA GLY A 452 5.37 -1.71 1.58
C GLY A 452 6.77 -1.24 1.94
N LEU A 453 6.91 0.01 2.39
CA LEU A 453 8.13 0.63 2.90
C LEU A 453 7.89 1.16 4.30
N VAL A 454 8.55 0.59 5.32
CA VAL A 454 8.45 1.05 6.71
C VAL A 454 9.81 1.61 7.13
N VAL A 455 9.91 2.94 7.19
CA VAL A 455 11.13 3.64 7.59
C VAL A 455 11.26 3.62 9.11
N MET A 456 12.44 3.26 9.60
CA MET A 456 12.74 3.08 11.00
C MET A 456 13.85 4.03 11.44
N SER A 457 13.68 4.62 12.62
CA SER A 457 14.66 5.52 13.25
C SER A 457 15.51 4.82 14.31
N ASP A 458 16.47 5.56 14.84
CA ASP A 458 17.27 5.17 16.02
C ASP A 458 16.43 4.83 17.26
N LYS A 459 15.13 5.20 17.26
CA LYS A 459 14.16 4.87 18.33
C LYS A 459 13.40 3.57 18.08
N THR A 460 13.69 2.85 17.01
CA THR A 460 13.04 1.59 16.66
C THR A 460 13.88 0.40 17.13
N CYS A 461 13.29 -0.53 17.86
CA CYS A 461 13.93 -1.79 18.24
C CYS A 461 13.79 -2.80 17.10
N ILE A 462 14.91 -3.22 16.52
CA ILE A 462 14.93 -4.14 15.38
C ILE A 462 14.49 -5.55 15.77
N VAL A 463 14.78 -6.00 16.99
CA VAL A 463 14.33 -7.31 17.48
C VAL A 463 12.80 -7.36 17.61
N GLU A 464 12.20 -6.27 18.07
CA GLU A 464 10.73 -6.14 18.14
C GLU A 464 10.09 -6.09 16.75
N VAL A 465 10.75 -5.46 15.77
CA VAL A 465 10.30 -5.47 14.36
C VAL A 465 10.32 -6.89 13.80
N ALA A 466 11.39 -7.65 14.01
CA ALA A 466 11.47 -9.06 13.61
C ALA A 466 10.36 -9.90 14.28
N ARG A 467 10.12 -9.68 15.58
CA ARG A 467 9.04 -10.33 16.33
C ARG A 467 7.66 -9.99 15.75
N PHE A 468 7.42 -8.72 15.44
CA PHE A 468 6.16 -8.25 14.87
C PHE A 468 5.84 -8.96 13.54
N PHE A 469 6.78 -8.98 12.59
CA PHE A 469 6.58 -9.65 11.30
C PHE A 469 6.46 -11.17 11.44
N MET A 470 7.21 -11.78 12.38
CA MET A 470 7.08 -13.22 12.64
C MET A 470 5.72 -13.56 13.28
N ASN A 471 5.22 -12.72 14.17
CA ASN A 471 3.89 -12.88 14.76
C ASN A 471 2.80 -12.81 13.68
N PHE A 472 2.90 -11.86 12.75
CA PHE A 472 1.99 -11.75 11.62
C PHE A 472 2.04 -13.03 10.76
N THR A 473 3.22 -13.44 10.29
CA THR A 473 3.36 -14.60 9.41
C THR A 473 2.93 -15.91 10.07
N GLN A 474 3.15 -16.05 11.37
CA GLN A 474 2.70 -17.22 12.13
C GLN A 474 1.16 -17.32 12.16
N HIS A 475 0.46 -16.21 12.37
CA HIS A 475 -1.01 -16.15 12.34
C HIS A 475 -1.58 -16.41 10.95
N GLU A 476 -0.89 -15.96 9.90
CA GLU A 476 -1.29 -16.11 8.50
C GLU A 476 -0.92 -17.48 7.87
N SER A 477 -0.22 -18.33 8.60
CA SER A 477 0.12 -19.68 8.12
C SER A 477 -1.14 -20.52 7.92
N CYS A 478 -1.32 -21.09 6.71
CA CYS A 478 -2.43 -21.99 6.43
C CYS A 478 -2.35 -23.34 7.18
N GLY A 479 -1.21 -23.62 7.84
CA GLY A 479 -0.97 -24.83 8.63
C GLY A 479 -0.65 -26.09 7.82
N LYS A 480 -0.56 -26.03 6.48
CA LYS A 480 -0.40 -27.22 5.63
C LYS A 480 0.95 -27.92 5.80
N CYS A 481 2.05 -27.20 5.68
CA CYS A 481 3.38 -27.79 5.79
C CYS A 481 4.00 -27.57 7.17
N VAL A 482 4.66 -28.60 7.71
CA VAL A 482 5.25 -28.59 9.05
C VAL A 482 6.30 -27.49 9.23
N PRO A 483 7.25 -27.27 8.29
CA PRO A 483 8.27 -26.21 8.46
C PRO A 483 7.66 -24.84 8.69
N CYS A 484 6.62 -24.45 7.94
CA CYS A 484 5.92 -23.19 8.15
C CYS A 484 5.11 -23.21 9.46
N ARG A 485 4.23 -24.19 9.67
CA ARG A 485 3.32 -24.24 10.82
C ARG A 485 4.03 -24.24 12.16
N GLU A 486 5.00 -25.14 12.35
CA GLU A 486 5.72 -25.27 13.61
C GLU A 486 6.96 -24.38 13.67
N GLY A 487 7.63 -24.21 12.52
CA GLY A 487 8.86 -23.39 12.47
C GLY A 487 8.60 -21.93 12.75
N THR A 488 7.59 -21.29 12.12
CA THR A 488 7.26 -19.87 12.40
C THR A 488 6.83 -19.65 13.84
N LYS A 489 6.11 -20.61 14.44
CA LYS A 489 5.70 -20.60 15.85
C LYS A 489 6.91 -20.65 16.80
N ASN A 490 7.90 -21.51 16.49
CA ASN A 490 9.10 -21.61 17.32
C ASN A 490 10.03 -20.41 17.13
N LEU A 491 10.18 -19.89 15.90
CA LEU A 491 10.90 -18.61 15.66
C LEU A 491 10.28 -17.47 16.48
N LEU A 492 8.96 -17.36 16.50
CA LEU A 492 8.25 -16.36 17.30
C LEU A 492 8.54 -16.51 18.80
N LYS A 493 8.47 -17.74 19.34
CA LYS A 493 8.78 -17.99 20.76
C LYS A 493 10.20 -17.58 21.15
N ILE A 494 11.19 -17.83 20.29
CA ILE A 494 12.57 -17.41 20.54
C ILE A 494 12.65 -15.87 20.56
N LEU A 495 12.04 -15.18 19.59
CA LEU A 495 12.01 -13.72 19.56
C LEU A 495 11.30 -13.13 20.79
N GLU A 496 10.17 -13.71 21.19
CA GLU A 496 9.44 -13.32 22.43
C GLU A 496 10.30 -13.51 23.68
N LYS A 497 11.04 -14.63 23.77
CA LYS A 497 11.99 -14.88 24.85
C LYS A 497 13.08 -13.80 24.92
N ILE A 498 13.60 -13.39 23.76
CA ILE A 498 14.65 -12.36 23.66
C ILE A 498 14.11 -10.98 24.08
N VAL A 499 12.97 -10.53 23.54
CA VAL A 499 12.40 -9.20 23.89
C VAL A 499 11.88 -9.15 25.32
N ALA A 500 11.57 -10.30 25.94
CA ALA A 500 11.23 -10.41 27.35
C ALA A 500 12.46 -10.37 28.29
N GLY A 501 13.68 -10.22 27.76
CA GLY A 501 14.92 -10.22 28.54
C GLY A 501 15.37 -11.59 29.06
N LYS A 502 14.73 -12.66 28.59
CA LYS A 502 15.00 -14.06 28.98
C LYS A 502 15.85 -14.82 27.98
N GLY A 503 16.29 -14.17 26.89
CA GLY A 503 17.11 -14.75 25.86
C GLY A 503 18.48 -15.22 26.37
N GLU A 504 19.00 -16.25 25.72
CA GLU A 504 20.33 -16.84 25.92
C GLU A 504 21.11 -16.82 24.61
N MET A 505 22.45 -16.84 24.67
CA MET A 505 23.26 -16.74 23.43
C MET A 505 23.01 -17.87 22.44
N LYS A 506 22.71 -19.08 22.92
CA LYS A 506 22.34 -20.21 22.05
C LYS A 506 21.04 -19.97 21.26
N ASP A 507 20.17 -19.10 21.76
CA ASP A 507 18.91 -18.77 21.06
C ASP A 507 19.17 -18.07 19.70
N LEU A 508 20.34 -17.41 19.53
CA LEU A 508 20.70 -16.79 18.24
C LEU A 508 21.03 -17.84 17.18
N ASP A 509 21.81 -18.86 17.57
CA ASP A 509 22.20 -19.93 16.66
C ASP A 509 20.97 -20.77 16.28
N GLU A 510 20.10 -21.09 17.27
CA GLU A 510 18.84 -21.79 17.07
C GLU A 510 17.88 -20.97 16.16
N LEU A 511 17.80 -19.65 16.35
CA LEU A 511 16.96 -18.76 15.55
C LEU A 511 17.40 -18.75 14.08
N GLU A 512 18.71 -18.66 13.82
CA GLU A 512 19.28 -18.64 12.48
C GLU A 512 19.12 -20.00 11.76
N GLU A 513 19.43 -21.09 12.44
CA GLU A 513 19.28 -22.46 11.90
C GLU A 513 17.82 -22.77 11.56
N LEU A 514 16.90 -22.49 12.49
CA LEU A 514 15.48 -22.73 12.29
C LEU A 514 14.91 -21.85 11.17
N ALA A 515 15.39 -20.59 11.03
CA ALA A 515 14.99 -19.71 9.95
C ALA A 515 15.33 -20.32 8.58
N HIS A 516 16.52 -20.91 8.42
CA HIS A 516 16.91 -21.60 7.20
C HIS A 516 16.05 -22.87 6.96
N VAL A 517 15.79 -23.66 7.98
CA VAL A 517 14.90 -24.85 7.87
C VAL A 517 13.50 -24.46 7.39
N VAL A 518 12.92 -23.37 7.93
CA VAL A 518 11.61 -22.88 7.49
C VAL A 518 11.66 -22.39 6.05
N LYS A 519 12.68 -21.63 5.69
CA LYS A 519 12.88 -21.09 4.34
C LYS A 519 12.96 -22.18 3.28
N ASP A 520 13.78 -23.19 3.51
CA ASP A 520 14.07 -24.23 2.52
C ASP A 520 13.03 -25.33 2.48
N GLY A 521 12.43 -25.67 3.62
CA GLY A 521 11.47 -26.76 3.76
C GLY A 521 10.01 -26.38 3.48
N SER A 522 9.67 -25.09 3.38
CA SER A 522 8.27 -24.65 3.20
C SER A 522 7.76 -24.87 1.77
N LEU A 523 6.45 -25.12 1.65
CA LEU A 523 5.80 -25.42 0.37
C LEU A 523 5.62 -24.19 -0.53
N CYS A 524 5.12 -23.08 0.02
CA CYS A 524 4.74 -21.88 -0.74
C CYS A 524 5.57 -20.65 -0.37
N GLY A 525 5.35 -19.55 -1.10
CA GLY A 525 6.05 -18.28 -0.89
C GLY A 525 5.95 -17.75 0.54
N LEU A 526 4.78 -17.85 1.19
CA LEU A 526 4.60 -17.37 2.57
C LEU A 526 5.63 -17.98 3.51
N GLY A 527 5.70 -19.31 3.59
CA GLY A 527 6.66 -19.97 4.49
C GLY A 527 8.11 -19.79 4.06
N LYS A 528 8.40 -19.76 2.74
CA LYS A 528 9.76 -19.54 2.22
C LYS A 528 10.31 -18.15 2.52
N THR A 529 9.45 -17.16 2.63
CA THR A 529 9.87 -15.78 2.88
C THR A 529 9.65 -15.31 4.31
N ALA A 530 8.83 -16.00 5.09
CA ALA A 530 8.57 -15.68 6.50
C ALA A 530 9.84 -15.41 7.35
N PRO A 531 10.95 -16.15 7.19
CA PRO A 531 12.18 -15.90 7.95
C PRO A 531 13.00 -14.70 7.47
N ASN A 532 12.71 -14.09 6.30
CA ASN A 532 13.54 -13.03 5.75
C ASN A 532 13.73 -11.82 6.69
N PRO A 533 12.68 -11.30 7.39
CA PRO A 533 12.87 -10.24 8.37
C PRO A 533 13.82 -10.63 9.51
N VAL A 534 13.75 -11.88 9.97
CA VAL A 534 14.64 -12.41 11.01
C VAL A 534 16.08 -12.49 10.50
N LEU A 535 16.30 -13.12 9.33
CA LEU A 535 17.64 -13.30 8.75
C LEU A 535 18.30 -11.97 8.41
N SER A 536 17.55 -11.01 7.84
CA SER A 536 18.09 -9.69 7.53
C SER A 536 18.43 -8.87 8.77
N THR A 537 17.60 -8.93 9.81
CA THR A 537 17.87 -8.23 11.07
C THR A 537 19.02 -8.87 11.85
N LEU A 538 19.16 -10.20 11.86
CA LEU A 538 20.33 -10.89 12.42
C LEU A 538 21.60 -10.50 11.68
N LYS A 539 21.55 -10.42 10.34
CA LYS A 539 22.72 -10.05 9.52
C LYS A 539 23.24 -8.64 9.82
N TYR A 540 22.35 -7.66 9.91
CA TYR A 540 22.73 -6.25 9.98
C TYR A 540 22.69 -5.64 11.38
N PHE A 541 22.00 -6.27 12.33
CA PHE A 541 21.78 -5.73 13.69
C PHE A 541 22.02 -6.78 14.79
N LYS A 542 22.94 -7.70 14.55
CA LYS A 542 23.28 -8.76 15.52
C LYS A 542 23.61 -8.20 16.91
N ASP A 543 24.26 -7.03 16.96
CA ASP A 543 24.62 -6.37 18.20
C ASP A 543 23.41 -5.99 19.05
N GLU A 544 22.28 -5.61 18.43
CA GLU A 544 21.05 -5.34 19.17
C GLU A 544 20.47 -6.59 19.82
N TYR A 545 20.54 -7.74 19.14
CA TYR A 545 20.16 -9.02 19.73
C TYR A 545 21.07 -9.37 20.92
N ILE A 546 22.38 -9.17 20.76
CA ILE A 546 23.35 -9.42 21.84
C ILE A 546 23.08 -8.51 23.03
N ALA A 547 22.78 -7.22 22.81
CA ALA A 547 22.44 -6.28 23.90
C ALA A 547 21.17 -6.73 24.65
N HIS A 548 20.14 -7.21 23.94
CA HIS A 548 18.94 -7.76 24.58
C HIS A 548 19.23 -9.01 25.41
N ILE A 549 20.16 -9.86 24.94
CA ILE A 549 20.47 -11.14 25.57
C ILE A 549 21.48 -10.99 26.71
N LYS A 550 22.65 -10.35 26.46
CA LYS A 550 23.73 -10.22 27.45
C LYS A 550 23.51 -9.08 28.42
N ASP A 551 23.21 -7.89 27.86
CA ASP A 551 23.14 -6.68 28.66
C ASP A 551 21.76 -6.45 29.28
N LYS A 552 20.78 -7.28 28.88
CA LYS A 552 19.36 -7.13 29.26
C LYS A 552 18.86 -5.70 29.01
N LYS A 553 19.31 -5.10 27.91
CA LYS A 553 19.04 -3.73 27.52
C LYS A 553 18.51 -3.65 26.09
N CYS A 554 17.43 -2.92 25.91
CA CYS A 554 16.94 -2.55 24.59
C CYS A 554 17.61 -1.24 24.15
N PRO A 555 18.46 -1.20 23.10
CA PRO A 555 19.13 0.04 22.67
C PRO A 555 18.15 1.16 22.31
N ALA A 556 16.97 0.82 21.76
CA ALA A 556 15.91 1.77 21.41
C ALA A 556 15.02 2.17 22.62
N GLY A 557 15.17 1.51 23.77
CA GLY A 557 14.40 1.81 24.99
C GLY A 557 12.90 1.50 24.91
N VAL A 558 12.43 0.67 23.96
CA VAL A 558 11.00 0.42 23.75
C VAL A 558 10.51 -0.91 24.36
N CYS A 559 11.40 -1.88 24.57
CA CYS A 559 11.04 -3.17 25.15
C CYS A 559 10.74 -3.03 26.65
N THR A 560 9.47 -3.03 27.02
CA THR A 560 9.00 -2.78 28.39
C THR A 560 9.58 -3.74 29.42
N ALA A 561 9.82 -5.01 29.03
CA ALA A 561 10.43 -6.01 29.92
C ALA A 561 11.86 -5.64 30.39
N MET A 562 12.57 -4.83 29.62
CA MET A 562 13.97 -4.41 29.91
C MET A 562 14.06 -3.02 30.50
N LYS A 563 12.98 -2.23 30.46
CA LYS A 563 12.96 -0.92 31.12
C LYS A 563 13.08 -1.07 32.62
N LYS A 564 13.84 -0.17 33.23
CA LYS A 564 13.91 -0.03 34.68
C LYS A 564 13.25 1.29 35.06
N VAL A 565 12.31 1.23 36.02
CA VAL A 565 11.77 2.43 36.64
C VAL A 565 12.70 2.76 37.80
N VAL A 566 13.40 3.88 37.72
CA VAL A 566 14.36 4.29 38.74
C VAL A 566 13.97 5.62 39.37
N ILE A 567 14.36 5.84 40.61
CA ILE A 567 14.17 7.11 41.30
C ILE A 567 15.53 7.82 41.39
N ASN A 568 15.60 9.02 40.80
CA ASN A 568 16.75 9.90 40.98
C ASN A 568 16.74 10.43 42.40
N GLU A 569 17.74 10.04 43.20
CA GLU A 569 17.84 10.37 44.61
C GLU A 569 17.99 11.86 44.85
N ASP A 570 18.71 12.58 43.97
CA ASP A 570 18.93 14.03 44.09
C ASP A 570 17.64 14.84 43.95
N LEU A 571 16.72 14.35 43.15
CA LEU A 571 15.42 14.97 42.90
C LEU A 571 14.33 14.47 43.85
N CYS A 572 14.54 13.33 44.50
CA CYS A 572 13.55 12.73 45.39
C CYS A 572 13.49 13.48 46.73
N ARG A 573 12.30 13.96 47.10
CA ARG A 573 12.04 14.66 48.35
C ARG A 573 11.41 13.78 49.44
N GLY A 574 11.33 12.47 49.24
CA GLY A 574 10.78 11.55 50.21
C GLY A 574 9.30 11.76 50.55
N CYS A 575 8.49 12.23 49.60
CA CYS A 575 7.08 12.56 49.84
C CYS A 575 6.14 11.35 49.94
N THR A 576 6.62 10.14 49.75
CA THR A 576 5.91 8.85 49.82
C THR A 576 4.77 8.64 48.79
N LYS A 577 4.48 9.60 47.93
CA LYS A 577 3.34 9.52 47.01
C LYS A 577 3.48 8.32 46.04
N CYS A 578 4.69 8.09 45.53
CA CYS A 578 4.99 6.96 44.63
C CYS A 578 4.78 5.59 45.30
N ALA A 579 5.19 5.45 46.57
CA ALA A 579 4.98 4.21 47.31
C ALA A 579 3.50 3.92 47.56
N ARG A 580 2.69 4.96 47.84
CA ARG A 580 1.23 4.82 48.04
C ARG A 580 0.46 4.42 46.81
N VAL A 581 0.91 4.83 45.61
CA VAL A 581 0.24 4.50 44.36
C VAL A 581 0.77 3.21 43.70
N CYS A 582 1.80 2.59 44.29
CA CYS A 582 2.36 1.36 43.76
C CYS A 582 1.46 0.16 44.09
N PRO A 583 0.84 -0.49 43.09
CA PRO A 583 -0.14 -1.56 43.31
C PRO A 583 0.50 -2.84 43.89
N VAL A 584 1.83 -3.00 43.72
CA VAL A 584 2.58 -4.19 44.19
C VAL A 584 3.54 -3.90 45.32
N GLY A 585 3.54 -2.68 45.89
CA GLY A 585 4.42 -2.32 46.99
C GLY A 585 5.91 -2.42 46.67
N ALA A 586 6.30 -2.17 45.43
CA ALA A 586 7.69 -2.29 44.97
C ALA A 586 8.57 -1.07 45.37
N ILE A 587 8.02 -0.04 45.98
CA ILE A 587 8.74 1.19 46.30
C ILE A 587 8.94 1.31 47.81
N GLU A 588 10.19 1.34 48.22
CA GLU A 588 10.64 1.36 49.61
C GLU A 588 11.34 2.69 49.90
N GLY A 589 11.15 3.22 51.12
CA GLY A 589 11.76 4.46 51.58
C GLY A 589 10.99 5.05 52.76
N THR A 590 11.58 6.03 53.44
CA THR A 590 10.97 6.71 54.58
C THR A 590 10.69 8.18 54.27
N VAL A 591 9.77 8.79 54.99
CA VAL A 591 9.43 10.21 54.84
C VAL A 591 10.66 11.08 54.90
N LYS A 592 10.80 12.05 53.99
CA LYS A 592 11.94 12.98 53.85
C LYS A 592 13.25 12.35 53.38
N ASN A 593 13.31 11.04 53.12
CA ASN A 593 14.48 10.38 52.55
C ASN A 593 14.16 9.89 51.12
N PRO A 594 15.17 9.81 50.25
CA PRO A 594 14.96 9.24 48.91
C PRO A 594 14.36 7.83 48.98
N HIS A 595 13.46 7.55 48.03
CA HIS A 595 12.89 6.21 47.86
C HIS A 595 13.63 5.45 46.77
N HIS A 596 13.60 4.14 46.82
CA HIS A 596 14.12 3.26 45.77
C HIS A 596 13.08 2.23 45.33
N ILE A 597 13.26 1.68 44.12
CA ILE A 597 12.32 0.72 43.53
C ILE A 597 12.97 -0.66 43.50
N ASN A 598 12.33 -1.62 44.18
CA ASN A 598 12.69 -3.02 44.05
C ASN A 598 12.29 -3.54 42.66
N GLN A 599 13.27 -3.75 41.77
CA GLN A 599 13.05 -4.14 40.38
C GLN A 599 12.45 -5.53 40.25
N GLU A 600 12.63 -6.43 41.20
CA GLU A 600 12.05 -7.77 41.18
C GLU A 600 10.54 -7.75 41.44
N LYS A 601 10.08 -6.84 42.30
CA LYS A 601 8.64 -6.64 42.59
C LYS A 601 7.96 -5.71 41.59
N CYS A 602 8.72 -4.87 40.88
CA CYS A 602 8.16 -3.84 40.01
C CYS A 602 7.55 -4.42 38.75
N ILE A 603 6.24 -4.22 38.53
CA ILE A 603 5.50 -4.62 37.31
C ILE A 603 5.55 -3.57 36.20
N LYS A 604 6.34 -2.51 36.38
CA LYS A 604 6.59 -1.45 35.37
C LYS A 604 5.32 -0.75 34.84
N CYS A 605 4.32 -0.60 35.68
CA CYS A 605 3.03 0.02 35.33
C CYS A 605 3.07 1.56 35.21
N GLU A 606 4.23 2.18 35.49
CA GLU A 606 4.48 3.63 35.39
C GLU A 606 3.59 4.54 36.28
N ALA A 607 2.74 3.98 37.15
CA ALA A 607 1.86 4.75 38.01
C ALA A 607 2.64 5.70 38.94
N CYS A 608 3.82 5.29 39.44
CA CYS A 608 4.68 6.12 40.24
C CYS A 608 5.29 7.29 39.45
N LEU A 609 5.65 7.09 38.19
CA LEU A 609 6.22 8.08 37.30
C LEU A 609 5.23 9.22 37.02
N THR A 610 3.99 8.90 36.68
CA THR A 610 2.93 9.87 36.39
C THR A 610 2.50 10.66 37.64
N ASN A 611 2.68 10.08 38.85
CA ASN A 611 2.28 10.66 40.12
C ASN A 611 3.39 11.39 40.85
N CYS A 612 4.64 11.39 40.36
CA CYS A 612 5.75 12.06 41.05
C CYS A 612 5.72 13.58 40.83
N PRO A 613 5.43 14.41 41.88
CA PRO A 613 5.36 15.87 41.72
C PRO A 613 6.73 16.51 41.47
N PHE A 614 7.81 15.81 41.82
CA PHE A 614 9.18 16.29 41.66
C PHE A 614 9.87 15.77 40.41
N ARG A 615 9.14 14.99 39.55
CA ARG A 615 9.70 14.33 38.35
C ARG A 615 11.00 13.56 38.65
N ALA A 616 11.12 13.04 39.85
CA ALA A 616 12.29 12.28 40.29
C ALA A 616 12.30 10.82 39.79
N ILE A 617 11.25 10.36 39.12
CA ILE A 617 11.15 8.99 38.64
C ILE A 617 11.30 9.00 37.10
N VAL A 618 12.21 8.16 36.63
CA VAL A 618 12.52 8.04 35.19
C VAL A 618 12.49 6.58 34.73
N LEU A 619 12.37 6.38 33.46
CA LEU A 619 12.54 5.09 32.79
C LEU A 619 13.94 5.03 32.19
N GLU A 620 14.72 4.01 32.56
CA GLU A 620 16.03 3.68 32.01
C GLU A 620 15.99 2.39 31.19
#